data_7d512ad37c8dc9755dfaef255f69547b
#
_entry.id   7d512ad37c8dc9755dfaef255f69547b
#
_cell.length_a   1.000
_cell.length_b   1.000
_cell.length_c   1.000
_cell.angle_alpha   90.00
_cell.angle_beta   90.00
_cell.angle_gamma   90.00
#
_symmetry.space_group_name_H-M   'P 1'
#
loop_
_entity.id
_entity.type
_entity.pdbx_description
1 polymer ?
#
loop_
_entity_poly.entity_id
_entity_poly.type
_entity_poly.pdbx_seq_one_letter_code
_entity_poly.pdbx_strand_id
1 'polypeptide(L)'
;MGADSQVHKTARKFYTSFSNWDTYRTQTALIAMLAPEETSDIVMSHYLFAEQSGGGFPRWVLANIETGVMQGDPTPILVANAYAFGARTYDPRTLLRTMRYGAEVPGANSQGVLTRPGLEQY
;
A
#
# COMPACT_ATOMS: atom_id res chain seq x y z
N MET A 1 -0.92 -1.37 -16.82
CA MET A 1 0.55 -1.36 -16.74
C MET A 1 0.91 -1.18 -15.29
N GLY A 2 1.75 -2.04 -14.77
CA GLY A 2 2.16 -2.03 -13.36
C GLY A 2 3.26 -1.02 -13.05
N ALA A 3 3.69 -0.96 -11.78
CA ALA A 3 4.78 -0.09 -11.34
C ALA A 3 6.13 -0.43 -12.00
N ASP A 4 6.30 -1.65 -12.45
CA ASP A 4 7.46 -2.16 -13.20
C ASP A 4 7.37 -1.88 -14.71
N SER A 5 6.41 -1.10 -15.16
CA SER A 5 6.13 -0.81 -16.58
C SER A 5 5.72 -2.03 -17.42
N GLN A 6 5.34 -3.13 -16.77
CA GLN A 6 4.84 -4.33 -17.44
C GLN A 6 3.31 -4.39 -17.45
N VAL A 7 2.74 -5.17 -18.38
CA VAL A 7 1.30 -5.42 -18.40
C VAL A 7 1.01 -6.67 -17.58
N HIS A 8 0.27 -6.48 -16.49
CA HIS A 8 -0.18 -7.57 -15.62
C HIS A 8 -1.66 -7.85 -15.82
N LYS A 9 -2.05 -9.11 -15.66
CA LYS A 9 -3.44 -9.53 -15.57
C LYS A 9 -3.76 -9.93 -14.15
N THR A 10 -4.88 -9.47 -13.63
CA THR A 10 -5.38 -9.83 -12.30
C THR A 10 -6.84 -10.18 -12.38
N ALA A 11 -7.30 -11.10 -11.52
CA ALA A 11 -8.71 -11.45 -11.36
C ALA A 11 -9.48 -10.41 -10.52
N ARG A 12 -8.76 -9.53 -9.82
CA ARG A 12 -9.33 -8.46 -9.00
C ARG A 12 -9.31 -7.12 -9.74
N LYS A 13 -10.18 -6.20 -9.33
CA LYS A 13 -10.07 -4.81 -9.77
C LYS A 13 -8.77 -4.21 -9.26
N PHE A 14 -8.03 -3.57 -10.13
CA PHE A 14 -6.81 -2.87 -9.78
C PHE A 14 -7.09 -1.37 -9.70
N TYR A 15 -6.80 -0.80 -8.54
CA TYR A 15 -6.91 0.62 -8.27
C TYR A 15 -5.53 1.27 -8.27
N THR A 16 -5.47 2.56 -8.57
CA THR A 16 -4.22 3.32 -8.61
C THR A 16 -4.46 4.78 -8.23
N SER A 17 -3.38 5.57 -8.20
CA SER A 17 -3.42 6.98 -7.80
C SER A 17 -3.85 7.14 -6.34
N PHE A 18 -3.01 6.64 -5.44
CA PHE A 18 -3.26 6.59 -4.01
C PHE A 18 -2.57 7.75 -3.29
N SER A 19 -3.33 8.61 -2.63
CA SER A 19 -2.83 9.59 -1.67
C SER A 19 -2.93 9.04 -0.24
N ASN A 20 -2.13 8.02 0.08
CA ASN A 20 -2.29 7.27 1.32
C ASN A 20 -2.07 8.12 2.57
N TRP A 21 -1.26 9.18 2.49
CA TRP A 21 -1.07 10.14 3.57
C TRP A 21 -2.38 10.84 4.00
N ASP A 22 -3.29 11.01 3.06
CA ASP A 22 -4.61 11.60 3.31
C ASP A 22 -5.63 10.54 3.72
N THR A 23 -5.69 9.42 2.98
CA THR A 23 -6.79 8.46 3.03
C THR A 23 -6.72 7.52 4.23
N TYR A 24 -5.53 7.32 4.84
CA TYR A 24 -5.37 6.43 5.99
C TYR A 24 -6.10 6.94 7.25
N ARG A 25 -6.38 8.24 7.32
CA ARG A 25 -6.92 8.88 8.54
C ARG A 25 -8.33 8.39 8.87
N THR A 26 -9.26 8.53 7.93
CA THR A 26 -10.66 8.14 8.13
C THR A 26 -11.30 7.53 6.89
N GLN A 27 -10.91 7.96 5.70
CA GLN A 27 -11.56 7.58 4.45
C GLN A 27 -11.53 6.06 4.24
N THR A 28 -10.39 5.42 4.42
CA THR A 28 -10.26 3.98 4.20
C THR A 28 -11.11 3.18 5.18
N ALA A 29 -11.16 3.58 6.46
CA ALA A 29 -12.00 2.93 7.46
C ALA A 29 -13.49 3.06 7.09
N LEU A 30 -13.93 4.25 6.66
CA LEU A 30 -15.31 4.47 6.23
C LEU A 30 -15.67 3.60 5.02
N ILE A 31 -14.81 3.58 4.00
CA ILE A 31 -15.06 2.77 2.80
C ILE A 31 -15.05 1.28 3.15
N ALA A 32 -14.19 0.82 4.04
CA ALA A 32 -14.15 -0.57 4.48
C ALA A 32 -15.45 -1.02 5.17
N MET A 33 -16.12 -0.15 5.91
CA MET A 33 -17.43 -0.43 6.49
C MET A 33 -18.54 -0.48 5.44
N LEU A 34 -18.49 0.38 4.42
CA LEU A 34 -19.56 0.53 3.44
C LEU A 34 -19.40 -0.38 2.22
N ALA A 35 -18.15 -0.67 1.83
CA ALA A 35 -17.77 -1.43 0.64
C ALA A 35 -16.54 -2.30 0.93
N PRO A 36 -16.67 -3.35 1.76
CA PRO A 36 -15.53 -4.14 2.23
C PRO A 36 -14.82 -4.93 1.10
N GLU A 37 -15.54 -5.33 0.08
CA GLU A 37 -14.95 -6.06 -1.06
C GLU A 37 -14.10 -5.13 -1.91
N GLU A 38 -14.62 -3.95 -2.26
CA GLU A 38 -13.88 -2.94 -3.00
C GLU A 38 -12.65 -2.45 -2.21
N THR A 39 -12.79 -2.30 -0.91
CA THR A 39 -11.65 -1.95 -0.06
C THR A 39 -10.61 -3.06 -0.02
N SER A 40 -11.03 -4.31 -0.06
CA SER A 40 -10.10 -5.44 -0.18
C SER A 40 -9.34 -5.42 -1.52
N ASP A 41 -10.00 -5.04 -2.60
CA ASP A 41 -9.35 -4.87 -3.91
C ASP A 41 -8.37 -3.68 -3.91
N ILE A 42 -8.71 -2.58 -3.21
CA ILE A 42 -7.81 -1.45 -2.99
C ILE A 42 -6.56 -1.88 -2.21
N VAL A 43 -6.73 -2.60 -1.11
CA VAL A 43 -5.62 -3.14 -0.31
C VAL A 43 -4.73 -4.07 -1.14
N MET A 44 -5.33 -4.96 -1.92
CA MET A 44 -4.58 -5.85 -2.80
C MET A 44 -3.89 -5.11 -3.95
N SER A 45 -4.42 -3.98 -4.38
CA SER A 45 -3.73 -3.12 -5.36
C SER A 45 -2.46 -2.51 -4.80
N HIS A 46 -2.46 -2.11 -3.51
CA HIS A 46 -1.24 -1.68 -2.83
C HIS A 46 -0.22 -2.81 -2.70
N TYR A 47 -0.68 -4.02 -2.40
CA TYR A 47 0.18 -5.20 -2.35
C TYR A 47 0.82 -5.50 -3.72
N LEU A 48 0.03 -5.51 -4.78
CA LEU A 48 0.54 -5.73 -6.14
C LEU A 48 1.52 -4.63 -6.56
N PHE A 49 1.26 -3.39 -6.16
CA PHE A 49 2.22 -2.31 -6.38
C PHE A 49 3.54 -2.60 -5.66
N ALA A 50 3.51 -3.01 -4.39
CA ALA A 50 4.70 -3.37 -3.63
C ALA A 50 5.49 -4.50 -4.32
N GLU A 51 4.84 -5.56 -4.75
CA GLU A 51 5.47 -6.69 -5.48
C GLU A 51 6.20 -6.22 -6.75
N GLN A 52 5.66 -5.20 -7.43
CA GLN A 52 6.19 -4.69 -8.70
C GLN A 52 7.25 -3.60 -8.53
N SER A 53 7.49 -3.12 -7.31
CA SER A 53 8.27 -1.89 -7.10
C SER A 53 9.25 -1.92 -5.93
N GLY A 54 9.70 -3.12 -5.52
CA GLY A 54 10.75 -3.24 -4.50
C GLY A 54 10.32 -3.91 -3.20
N GLY A 55 9.04 -4.31 -3.08
CA GLY A 55 8.53 -5.17 -2.02
C GLY A 55 7.94 -4.46 -0.80
N GLY A 56 8.13 -3.16 -0.63
CA GLY A 56 7.51 -2.35 0.41
C GLY A 56 6.26 -1.61 -0.09
N PHE A 57 5.32 -1.31 0.82
CA PHE A 57 4.12 -0.59 0.46
C PHE A 57 4.42 0.83 -0.03
N PRO A 58 3.68 1.31 -1.05
CA PRO A 58 3.81 2.67 -1.54
C PRO A 58 3.24 3.68 -0.54
N ARG A 59 3.70 4.92 -0.63
CA ARG A 59 3.23 6.03 0.18
C ARG A 59 2.25 6.94 -0.57
N TRP A 60 2.62 7.36 -1.76
CA TRP A 60 1.83 8.29 -2.56
C TRP A 60 2.01 8.02 -4.05
N VAL A 61 1.07 7.31 -4.64
CA VAL A 61 1.15 6.81 -6.02
C VAL A 61 0.37 7.71 -6.96
N LEU A 62 1.00 8.11 -8.06
CA LEU A 62 0.34 8.75 -9.19
C LEU A 62 0.63 7.96 -10.46
N ALA A 63 -0.41 7.55 -11.16
CA ALA A 63 -0.32 6.79 -12.41
C ALA A 63 0.67 5.59 -12.32
N ASN A 64 0.58 4.81 -11.24
CA ASN A 64 1.43 3.66 -10.92
C ASN A 64 2.92 3.99 -10.68
N ILE A 65 3.24 5.22 -10.35
CA ILE A 65 4.59 5.64 -9.95
C ILE A 65 4.54 6.12 -8.51
N GLU A 66 5.44 5.61 -7.66
CA GLU A 66 5.66 6.19 -6.33
C GLU A 66 6.32 7.55 -6.49
N THR A 67 5.67 8.59 -6.00
CA THR A 67 6.13 9.97 -6.17
C THR A 67 7.13 10.42 -5.11
N GLY A 68 7.18 9.70 -3.98
CA GLY A 68 8.00 10.06 -2.83
C GLY A 68 7.52 11.31 -2.07
N VAL A 69 6.41 11.92 -2.47
CA VAL A 69 5.86 13.08 -1.76
C VAL A 69 5.26 12.70 -0.42
N MET A 70 5.08 13.68 0.46
CA MET A 70 4.67 13.54 1.86
C MET A 70 5.68 12.75 2.69
N GLN A 71 5.47 12.67 3.99
CA GLN A 71 6.36 11.98 4.91
C GLN A 71 5.63 10.87 5.67
N GLY A 72 6.42 9.94 6.22
CA GLY A 72 5.92 8.82 6.98
C GLY A 72 5.56 7.62 6.14
N ASP A 73 4.94 6.66 6.77
CA ASP A 73 4.55 5.37 6.18
C ASP A 73 3.07 5.09 6.48
N PRO A 74 2.16 5.75 5.76
CA PRO A 74 0.73 5.67 6.05
C PRO A 74 0.09 4.35 5.61
N THR A 75 0.65 3.65 4.63
CA THR A 75 -0.02 2.49 4.02
C THR A 75 -0.15 1.29 4.97
N PRO A 76 0.82 0.92 5.81
CA PRO A 76 0.59 -0.09 6.85
C PRO A 76 -0.58 0.23 7.77
N ILE A 77 -0.73 1.49 8.15
CA ILE A 77 -1.86 1.95 8.99
C ILE A 77 -3.18 1.82 8.21
N LEU A 78 -3.19 2.25 6.95
CA LEU A 78 -4.32 2.12 6.04
C LEU A 78 -4.78 0.66 5.91
N VAL A 79 -3.85 -0.26 5.69
CA VAL A 79 -4.13 -1.69 5.54
C VAL A 79 -4.67 -2.29 6.85
N ALA A 80 -4.09 -1.91 7.98
CA ALA A 80 -4.57 -2.36 9.29
C ALA A 80 -6.00 -1.85 9.58
N ASN A 81 -6.28 -0.59 9.27
CA ASN A 81 -7.62 -0.01 9.39
C ASN A 81 -8.61 -0.69 8.45
N ALA A 82 -8.26 -0.89 7.19
CA ALA A 82 -9.10 -1.59 6.24
C ALA A 82 -9.51 -2.97 6.77
N TYR A 83 -8.56 -3.73 7.29
CA TYR A 83 -8.83 -5.03 7.90
C TYR A 83 -9.73 -4.93 9.13
N ALA A 84 -9.44 -4.01 10.05
CA ALA A 84 -10.21 -3.82 11.27
C ALA A 84 -11.68 -3.46 10.99
N PHE A 85 -11.93 -2.68 9.94
CA PHE A 85 -13.25 -2.18 9.58
C PHE A 85 -13.99 -3.01 8.50
N GLY A 86 -13.48 -4.17 8.09
CA GLY A 86 -14.27 -5.14 7.33
C GLY A 86 -13.67 -5.68 6.03
N ALA A 87 -12.62 -5.08 5.48
CA ALA A 87 -11.96 -5.56 4.28
C ALA A 87 -11.14 -6.82 4.59
N ARG A 88 -11.63 -8.00 4.19
CA ARG A 88 -11.05 -9.29 4.63
C ARG A 88 -10.92 -10.35 3.53
N THR A 89 -11.16 -10.00 2.26
CA THR A 89 -11.10 -10.99 1.18
C THR A 89 -9.67 -11.18 0.64
N TYR A 90 -8.69 -11.24 1.55
CA TYR A 90 -7.28 -11.49 1.27
C TYR A 90 -6.61 -12.20 2.47
N ASP A 91 -5.43 -12.79 2.24
CA ASP A 91 -4.64 -13.35 3.34
C ASP A 91 -3.89 -12.24 4.10
N PRO A 92 -4.23 -11.96 5.36
CA PRO A 92 -3.59 -10.90 6.14
C PRO A 92 -2.10 -11.20 6.44
N ARG A 93 -1.69 -12.47 6.42
CA ARG A 93 -0.29 -12.86 6.63
C ARG A 93 0.62 -12.36 5.52
N THR A 94 0.13 -12.37 4.29
CA THR A 94 0.85 -11.84 3.13
C THR A 94 1.10 -10.34 3.30
N LEU A 95 0.07 -9.59 3.68
CA LEU A 95 0.20 -8.15 3.93
C LEU A 95 1.13 -7.83 5.11
N LEU A 96 1.06 -8.61 6.18
CA LEU A 96 1.95 -8.46 7.33
C LEU A 96 3.42 -8.67 6.94
N ARG A 97 3.71 -9.66 6.08
CA ARG A 97 5.07 -9.85 5.55
C ARG A 97 5.56 -8.64 4.77
N THR A 98 4.71 -8.07 3.92
CA THR A 98 5.03 -6.85 3.16
C THR A 98 5.28 -5.65 4.08
N MET A 99 4.46 -5.49 5.13
CA MET A 99 4.67 -4.45 6.15
C MET A 99 6.03 -4.60 6.83
N ARG A 100 6.34 -5.82 7.29
CA ARG A 100 7.62 -6.12 7.95
C ARG A 100 8.80 -5.89 7.01
N TYR A 101 8.71 -6.39 5.79
CA TYR A 101 9.76 -6.19 4.79
C TYR A 101 10.04 -4.71 4.57
N GLY A 102 9.00 -3.90 4.34
CA GLY A 102 9.14 -2.45 4.21
C GLY A 102 9.68 -1.76 5.47
N ALA A 103 9.47 -2.35 6.66
CA ALA A 103 9.97 -1.81 7.93
C ALA A 103 11.43 -2.16 8.21
N GLU A 104 11.84 -3.37 7.84
CA GLU A 104 13.10 -3.98 8.27
C GLU A 104 14.20 -3.85 7.20
N VAL A 105 13.83 -3.73 5.91
CA VAL A 105 14.78 -3.71 4.80
C VAL A 105 14.99 -2.29 4.28
N PRO A 106 16.19 -1.72 4.41
CA PRO A 106 16.49 -0.39 3.87
C PRO A 106 16.23 -0.32 2.35
N GLY A 107 15.52 0.71 1.91
CA GLY A 107 15.21 0.89 0.48
C GLY A 107 14.17 -0.08 -0.08
N ALA A 108 13.47 -0.84 0.75
CA ALA A 108 12.46 -1.82 0.36
C ALA A 108 11.21 -1.22 -0.31
N ASN A 109 11.08 0.07 -0.27
CA ASN A 109 10.00 0.76 -0.95
C ASN A 109 10.42 1.18 -2.35
N SER A 110 9.45 1.21 -3.21
CA SER A 110 9.59 1.41 -4.63
C SER A 110 10.61 2.48 -5.02
N GLN A 111 11.51 2.11 -5.91
CA GLN A 111 12.40 3.02 -6.63
C GLN A 111 13.45 3.75 -5.79
N GLY A 112 13.87 3.21 -4.65
CA GLY A 112 14.91 3.79 -3.82
C GLY A 112 14.48 5.05 -3.08
N VAL A 113 13.20 5.37 -3.07
CA VAL A 113 12.65 6.46 -2.27
C VAL A 113 12.59 6.01 -0.82
N LEU A 114 13.33 6.67 0.05
CA LEU A 114 13.25 6.44 1.49
C LEU A 114 11.86 6.88 1.98
N THR A 115 10.96 5.95 2.21
CA THR A 115 9.66 6.23 2.81
C THR A 115 9.76 6.52 4.30
N ARG A 116 10.92 6.24 4.89
CA ARG A 116 11.17 6.36 6.34
C ARG A 116 12.47 7.07 6.64
N PRO A 117 12.65 8.33 6.17
CA PRO A 117 13.81 9.09 6.59
C PRO A 117 13.76 9.23 8.12
N GLY A 118 14.77 8.70 8.79
CA GLY A 118 14.96 8.90 10.21
C GLY A 118 14.41 7.81 11.14
N LEU A 119 13.89 6.68 10.63
CA LEU A 119 13.58 5.53 11.49
C LEU A 119 14.84 4.91 12.11
N GLU A 120 15.98 5.06 11.43
CA GLU A 120 17.28 4.66 11.99
C GLU A 120 17.74 5.54 13.16
N GLN A 121 17.00 6.59 13.48
CA GLN A 121 17.34 7.55 14.54
C GLN A 121 16.49 7.38 15.81
N TYR A 122 15.58 6.40 15.84
CA TYR A 122 14.71 6.16 17.00
C TYR A 122 14.97 4.80 17.64
#